data_50941b1e867da562bc5d952a6107794d
#
_entry.id   50941b1e867da562bc5d952a6107794d
#
_cell.length_a   1.000
_cell.length_b   1.000
_cell.length_c   1.000
_cell.angle_alpha   90.00
_cell.angle_beta   90.00
_cell.angle_gamma   90.00
#
_symmetry.space_group_name_H-M   'P 1'
#
loop_
_entity.id
_entity.type
_entity.pdbx_description
1 polymer ?
#
loop_
_entity_poly.entity_id
_entity_poly.type
_entity_poly.pdbx_seq_one_letter_code
_entity_poly.pdbx_strand_id
1 'polypeptide(L)'
;MERLKIYMAPLQGLTEAPYRNAFEKHFGGVDVYYTPFIRWEHGGLRRKDVRDLHPDANKVGHLVPQIIAASAEEAEQILAQVVPYGYQEVDLNMGCAFPMLVKKGKGCGLLPEPERVRGLLQVVERYPDISFSVKMRLGYENAAECMELL
;
A
#
# COMPACT_ATOMS: atom_id res chain seq x y z
N MET A 1 12.90 -24.73 -13.72
CA MET A 1 12.13 -23.50 -14.00
C MET A 1 11.71 -22.92 -12.66
N GLU A 2 12.04 -21.67 -12.39
CA GLU A 2 11.50 -20.99 -11.22
C GLU A 2 9.98 -20.90 -11.32
N ARG A 3 9.30 -21.17 -10.22
CA ARG A 3 7.85 -21.03 -10.12
C ARG A 3 7.49 -19.53 -10.23
N LEU A 4 6.49 -19.22 -11.04
CA LEU A 4 5.94 -17.87 -11.10
C LEU A 4 5.40 -17.45 -9.74
N LYS A 5 5.84 -16.30 -9.22
CA LYS A 5 5.30 -15.70 -8.00
C LYS A 5 3.96 -15.03 -8.28
N ILE A 6 2.98 -15.27 -7.42
CA ILE A 6 1.63 -14.72 -7.53
C ILE A 6 1.37 -13.77 -6.40
N TYR A 7 1.06 -12.52 -6.74
CA TYR A 7 0.72 -11.46 -5.80
C TYR A 7 -0.77 -11.12 -5.91
N MET A 8 -1.51 -11.16 -4.79
CA MET A 8 -2.91 -10.77 -4.76
C MET A 8 -3.02 -9.25 -4.63
N ALA A 9 -3.41 -8.58 -5.71
CA ALA A 9 -3.63 -7.14 -5.73
C ALA A 9 -4.75 -6.73 -4.77
N PRO A 10 -4.58 -5.65 -3.99
CA PRO A 10 -5.59 -5.20 -3.04
C PRO A 10 -6.74 -4.47 -3.75
N LEU A 11 -7.97 -4.74 -3.30
CA LEU A 11 -9.18 -4.06 -3.74
C LEU A 11 -9.93 -3.51 -2.52
N GLN A 12 -10.05 -2.18 -2.45
CA GLN A 12 -10.68 -1.49 -1.35
C GLN A 12 -12.14 -1.93 -1.17
N GLY A 13 -12.48 -2.40 0.05
CA GLY A 13 -13.82 -2.89 0.38
C GLY A 13 -14.11 -4.33 -0.03
N LEU A 14 -13.15 -5.04 -0.63
CA LEU A 14 -13.30 -6.42 -1.07
C LEU A 14 -12.25 -7.35 -0.46
N THR A 15 -10.97 -7.07 -0.63
CA THR A 15 -9.89 -7.98 -0.22
C THR A 15 -9.41 -7.74 1.22
N GLU A 16 -10.31 -7.45 2.13
CA GLU A 16 -10.03 -7.37 3.58
C GLU A 16 -9.72 -8.76 4.16
N ALA A 17 -9.24 -8.82 5.40
CA ALA A 17 -8.80 -10.05 6.06
C ALA A 17 -9.76 -11.25 5.91
N PRO A 18 -11.10 -11.11 6.04
CA PRO A 18 -12.01 -12.23 5.86
C PRO A 18 -11.92 -12.85 4.46
N TYR A 19 -11.80 -12.00 3.41
CA TYR A 19 -11.65 -12.47 2.04
C TYR A 19 -10.30 -13.18 1.85
N ARG A 20 -9.18 -12.55 2.27
CA ARG A 20 -7.85 -13.14 2.14
C ARG A 20 -7.76 -14.49 2.84
N ASN A 21 -8.29 -14.57 4.06
CA ASN A 21 -8.30 -15.81 4.85
C ASN A 21 -9.14 -16.91 4.17
N ALA A 22 -10.31 -16.57 3.62
CA ALA A 22 -11.14 -17.52 2.90
C ALA A 22 -10.46 -17.98 1.62
N PHE A 23 -9.86 -17.06 0.87
CA PHE A 23 -9.15 -17.40 -0.36
C PHE A 23 -7.96 -18.32 -0.08
N GLU A 24 -7.12 -18.00 0.90
CA GLU A 24 -5.98 -18.84 1.29
C GLU A 24 -6.44 -20.22 1.72
N LYS A 25 -7.48 -20.30 2.54
CA LYS A 25 -8.01 -21.57 3.04
C LYS A 25 -8.55 -22.49 1.93
N HIS A 26 -9.21 -21.93 0.92
CA HIS A 26 -9.94 -22.72 -0.09
C HIS A 26 -9.19 -22.91 -1.40
N PHE A 27 -8.31 -21.99 -1.76
CA PHE A 27 -7.57 -21.99 -3.03
C PHE A 27 -6.06 -22.02 -2.80
N GLY A 28 -5.54 -21.18 -1.90
CA GLY A 28 -4.10 -21.03 -1.68
C GLY A 28 -3.34 -20.56 -2.91
N GLY A 29 -2.03 -20.81 -2.94
CA GLY A 29 -1.18 -20.59 -4.12
C GLY A 29 -0.77 -19.12 -4.35
N VAL A 30 -1.15 -18.20 -3.47
CA VAL A 30 -0.70 -16.80 -3.47
C VAL A 30 0.56 -16.68 -2.63
N ASP A 31 1.61 -16.07 -3.18
CA ASP A 31 2.88 -15.88 -2.48
C ASP A 31 2.85 -14.65 -1.58
N VAL A 32 2.17 -13.56 -2.01
CA VAL A 32 2.08 -12.31 -1.26
C VAL A 32 0.66 -11.74 -1.34
N TYR A 33 0.11 -11.43 -0.19
CA TYR A 33 -1.15 -10.71 -0.04
C TYR A 33 -0.89 -9.26 0.33
N TYR A 34 -1.74 -8.35 -0.12
CA TYR A 34 -1.71 -6.94 0.25
C TYR A 34 -2.98 -6.54 0.97
N THR A 35 -2.86 -5.65 1.97
CA THR A 35 -4.06 -5.04 2.55
C THR A 35 -4.66 -4.04 1.55
N PRO A 36 -5.98 -3.81 1.54
CA PRO A 36 -6.52 -2.57 1.01
C PRO A 36 -5.79 -1.37 1.61
N PHE A 37 -5.60 -0.30 0.82
CA PHE A 37 -4.75 0.79 1.26
C PHE A 37 -5.24 1.44 2.56
N ILE A 38 -4.29 1.58 3.48
CA ILE A 38 -4.41 2.24 4.78
C ILE A 38 -4.27 3.74 4.58
N ARG A 39 -5.11 4.55 5.21
CA ARG A 39 -5.06 6.00 5.08
C ARG A 39 -5.27 6.72 6.40
N TRP A 40 -4.65 7.89 6.45
CA TRP A 40 -4.81 8.82 7.55
C TRP A 40 -6.08 9.64 7.36
N GLU A 41 -6.96 9.64 8.37
CA GLU A 41 -8.20 10.43 8.38
C GLU A 41 -8.51 10.88 9.82
N HIS A 42 -8.91 12.12 9.99
CA HIS A 42 -9.35 12.66 11.29
C HIS A 42 -8.35 12.44 12.44
N GLY A 43 -7.06 12.55 12.16
CA GLY A 43 -6.01 12.44 13.18
C GLY A 43 -5.58 11.00 13.51
N GLY A 44 -5.94 10.01 12.71
CA GLY A 44 -5.54 8.62 12.92
C GLY A 44 -5.82 7.69 11.75
N LEU A 45 -5.50 6.42 11.91
CA LEU A 45 -5.92 5.37 10.99
C LEU A 45 -7.41 5.07 11.19
N ARG A 46 -8.10 4.72 10.11
CA ARG A 46 -9.50 4.28 10.22
C ARG A 46 -9.59 2.97 11.01
N ARG A 47 -10.61 2.85 11.84
CA ARG A 47 -10.84 1.62 12.66
C ARG A 47 -10.85 0.34 11.82
N LYS A 48 -11.38 0.40 10.60
CA LYS A 48 -11.42 -0.76 9.72
C LYS A 48 -10.03 -1.15 9.20
N ASP A 49 -9.16 -0.16 8.93
CA ASP A 49 -7.79 -0.41 8.48
C ASP A 49 -6.97 -1.01 9.62
N VAL A 50 -7.11 -0.48 10.83
CA VAL A 50 -6.47 -1.04 12.03
C VAL A 50 -6.87 -2.50 12.25
N ARG A 51 -8.17 -2.81 12.16
CA ARG A 51 -8.67 -4.19 12.30
C ARG A 51 -8.12 -5.10 11.20
N ASP A 52 -8.05 -4.62 9.97
CA ASP A 52 -7.58 -5.39 8.82
C ASP A 52 -6.06 -5.61 8.84
N LEU A 53 -5.34 -4.66 9.44
CA LEU A 53 -3.90 -4.70 9.62
C LEU A 53 -3.46 -5.65 10.76
N HIS A 54 -4.33 -5.89 11.75
CA HIS A 54 -3.96 -6.64 12.95
C HIS A 54 -3.50 -8.06 12.60
N PRO A 55 -2.31 -8.53 13.05
CA PRO A 55 -1.79 -9.85 12.70
C PRO A 55 -2.75 -10.99 13.04
N ASP A 56 -3.43 -10.93 14.18
CA ASP A 56 -4.39 -11.98 14.59
C ASP A 56 -5.60 -12.11 13.68
N ALA A 57 -5.95 -11.06 12.94
CA ALA A 57 -7.04 -11.08 11.97
C ALA A 57 -6.65 -11.80 10.68
N ASN A 58 -5.35 -11.99 10.43
CA ASN A 58 -4.82 -12.52 9.17
C ASN A 58 -4.27 -13.95 9.33
N LYS A 59 -4.71 -14.85 8.45
CA LYS A 59 -4.32 -16.26 8.40
C LYS A 59 -3.60 -16.62 7.10
N VAL A 60 -3.00 -15.61 6.46
CA VAL A 60 -2.22 -15.76 5.23
C VAL A 60 -0.73 -15.83 5.55
N GLY A 61 0.05 -16.49 4.68
CA GLY A 61 1.47 -16.73 4.94
C GLY A 61 2.33 -15.46 4.87
N HIS A 62 2.03 -14.56 3.92
CA HIS A 62 2.78 -13.31 3.73
C HIS A 62 1.83 -12.17 3.42
N LEU A 63 1.76 -11.20 4.31
CA LEU A 63 0.91 -10.01 4.17
C LEU A 63 1.76 -8.75 4.18
N VAL A 64 1.56 -7.90 3.18
CA VAL A 64 2.19 -6.58 3.04
C VAL A 64 1.13 -5.50 3.24
N PRO A 65 1.24 -4.64 4.24
CA PRO A 65 0.41 -3.45 4.37
C PRO A 65 0.62 -2.50 3.19
N GLN A 66 -0.47 -2.12 2.52
CA GLN A 66 -0.41 -1.05 1.52
C GLN A 66 -0.88 0.25 2.15
N ILE A 67 -0.12 1.33 1.97
CA ILE A 67 -0.46 2.67 2.43
C ILE A 67 -0.80 3.58 1.26
N ILE A 68 -1.55 4.66 1.52
CA ILE A 68 -1.79 5.73 0.55
C ILE A 68 -1.63 7.08 1.24
N ALA A 69 -0.71 7.89 0.77
CA ALA A 69 -0.38 9.20 1.32
C ALA A 69 -0.24 10.23 0.20
N ALA A 70 -0.41 11.52 0.53
CA ALA A 70 -0.22 12.64 -0.37
C ALA A 70 1.06 13.43 -0.06
N SER A 71 1.64 13.24 1.13
CA SER A 71 2.84 13.97 1.57
C SER A 71 3.71 13.11 2.47
N ALA A 72 4.94 13.56 2.67
CA ALA A 72 5.90 12.94 3.59
C ALA A 72 5.35 12.87 5.03
N GLU A 73 4.72 13.94 5.52
CA GLU A 73 4.14 13.99 6.86
C GLU A 73 3.03 12.96 7.03
N GLU A 74 2.16 12.83 6.03
CA GLU A 74 1.09 11.85 6.08
C GLU A 74 1.63 10.41 6.04
N ALA A 75 2.63 10.15 5.21
CA ALA A 75 3.30 8.85 5.16
C ALA A 75 3.95 8.51 6.50
N GLU A 76 4.66 9.44 7.12
CA GLU A 76 5.26 9.29 8.45
C GLU A 76 4.22 8.94 9.51
N GLN A 77 3.09 9.68 9.53
CA GLN A 77 2.00 9.42 10.47
C GLN A 77 1.40 8.02 10.33
N ILE A 78 1.26 7.54 9.08
CA ILE A 78 0.76 6.19 8.81
C ILE A 78 1.80 5.15 9.24
N LEU A 79 3.06 5.32 8.83
CA LEU A 79 4.14 4.38 9.13
C LEU A 79 4.39 4.24 10.63
N ALA A 80 4.35 5.34 11.39
CA ALA A 80 4.48 5.32 12.84
C ALA A 80 3.43 4.43 13.53
N GLN A 81 2.27 4.21 12.88
CA GLN A 81 1.23 3.32 13.40
C GLN A 81 1.24 1.92 12.78
N VAL A 82 1.79 1.75 11.58
CA VAL A 82 1.85 0.46 10.87
C VAL A 82 3.06 -0.38 11.34
N VAL A 83 4.22 0.25 11.45
CA VAL A 83 5.47 -0.44 11.80
C VAL A 83 5.42 -1.20 13.13
N PRO A 84 4.78 -0.69 14.21
CA PRO A 84 4.66 -1.42 15.47
C PRO A 84 3.94 -2.77 15.39
N TYR A 85 3.19 -3.05 14.32
CA TYR A 85 2.60 -4.37 14.10
C TYR A 85 3.60 -5.45 13.67
N GLY A 86 4.87 -5.07 13.44
CA GLY A 86 5.95 -6.01 13.13
C GLY A 86 6.08 -6.40 11.66
N TYR A 87 5.40 -5.71 10.77
CA TYR A 87 5.58 -5.89 9.32
C TYR A 87 6.95 -5.41 8.88
N GLN A 88 7.61 -6.21 8.05
CA GLN A 88 8.94 -5.91 7.49
C GLN A 88 8.86 -5.33 6.07
N GLU A 89 7.67 -5.30 5.51
CA GLU A 89 7.42 -4.77 4.17
C GLU A 89 6.20 -3.84 4.20
N VAL A 90 6.27 -2.77 3.41
CA VAL A 90 5.16 -1.83 3.19
C VAL A 90 5.10 -1.46 1.70
N ASP A 91 3.91 -1.34 1.15
CA ASP A 91 3.68 -0.95 -0.24
C ASP A 91 3.00 0.43 -0.32
N LEU A 92 3.48 1.29 -1.20
CA LEU A 92 2.87 2.60 -1.47
C LEU A 92 1.94 2.52 -2.67
N ASN A 93 0.68 2.91 -2.47
CA ASN A 93 -0.29 3.00 -3.57
C ASN A 93 -0.09 4.29 -4.38
N MET A 94 0.35 4.15 -5.61
CA MET A 94 0.43 5.21 -6.62
C MET A 94 -0.40 4.87 -7.88
N GLY A 95 -1.42 4.01 -7.73
CA GLY A 95 -2.22 3.55 -8.87
C GLY A 95 -3.72 3.83 -8.76
N CYS A 96 -4.25 4.13 -7.56
CA CYS A 96 -5.68 4.37 -7.35
C CYS A 96 -6.13 5.63 -8.09
N ALA A 97 -7.15 5.50 -8.97
CA ALA A 97 -7.69 6.60 -9.77
C ALA A 97 -9.02 7.16 -9.20
N PHE A 98 -9.37 6.83 -7.96
CA PHE A 98 -10.60 7.34 -7.36
C PHE A 98 -10.56 8.87 -7.25
N PRO A 99 -11.51 9.62 -7.89
CA PRO A 99 -11.38 11.06 -8.08
C PRO A 99 -11.14 11.86 -6.80
N MET A 100 -11.80 11.48 -5.69
CA MET A 100 -11.63 12.16 -4.41
C MET A 100 -10.23 11.99 -3.81
N LEU A 101 -9.54 10.88 -4.10
CA LEU A 101 -8.16 10.66 -3.66
C LEU A 101 -7.18 11.38 -4.57
N VAL A 102 -7.40 11.32 -5.88
CA VAL A 102 -6.58 12.02 -6.88
C VAL A 102 -6.59 13.53 -6.64
N LYS A 103 -7.77 14.13 -6.37
CA LYS A 103 -7.88 15.56 -6.01
C LYS A 103 -7.08 15.95 -4.76
N LYS A 104 -6.78 14.98 -3.88
CA LYS A 104 -5.93 15.16 -2.69
C LYS A 104 -4.46 14.85 -2.97
N GLY A 105 -4.07 14.58 -4.21
CA GLY A 105 -2.71 14.20 -4.59
C GLY A 105 -2.32 12.80 -4.11
N LYS A 106 -3.27 11.87 -4.01
CA LYS A 106 -3.06 10.48 -3.60
C LYS A 106 -3.22 9.51 -4.76
N GLY A 107 -2.69 8.30 -4.61
CA GLY A 107 -2.77 7.29 -5.65
C GLY A 107 -2.12 7.75 -6.95
N CYS A 108 -2.80 7.61 -8.09
CA CYS A 108 -2.22 8.05 -9.36
C CYS A 108 -2.09 9.57 -9.49
N GLY A 109 -2.69 10.35 -8.59
CA GLY A 109 -2.46 11.80 -8.51
C GLY A 109 -1.04 12.20 -8.08
N LEU A 110 -0.21 11.24 -7.66
CA LEU A 110 1.21 11.45 -7.40
C LEU A 110 2.07 11.36 -8.67
N LEU A 111 1.60 10.67 -9.72
CA LEU A 111 2.43 10.37 -10.89
C LEU A 111 2.96 11.62 -11.62
N PRO A 112 2.18 12.72 -11.77
CA PRO A 112 2.68 13.94 -12.36
C PRO A 112 3.51 14.82 -11.39
N GLU A 113 3.82 14.34 -10.17
CA GLU A 113 4.41 15.12 -9.09
C GLU A 113 5.73 14.49 -8.57
N PRO A 114 6.79 14.36 -9.38
CA PRO A 114 8.00 13.61 -9.00
C PRO A 114 8.68 14.13 -7.74
N GLU A 115 8.68 15.45 -7.50
CA GLU A 115 9.28 16.02 -6.28
C GLU A 115 8.49 15.62 -5.02
N ARG A 116 7.17 15.48 -5.12
CA ARG A 116 6.35 14.99 -4.02
C ARG A 116 6.61 13.51 -3.74
N VAL A 117 6.76 12.72 -4.81
CA VAL A 117 7.15 11.30 -4.70
C VAL A 117 8.51 11.18 -4.03
N ARG A 118 9.50 12.00 -4.44
CA ARG A 118 10.82 12.02 -3.81
C ARG A 118 10.74 12.30 -2.31
N GLY A 119 9.94 13.29 -1.90
CA GLY A 119 9.71 13.59 -0.50
C GLY A 119 9.08 12.42 0.27
N LEU A 120 8.14 11.69 -0.33
CA LEU A 120 7.55 10.48 0.23
C LEU A 120 8.59 9.36 0.41
N LEU A 121 9.45 9.16 -0.58
CA LEU A 121 10.49 8.13 -0.54
C LEU A 121 11.58 8.45 0.50
N GLN A 122 11.90 9.72 0.75
CA GLN A 122 12.83 10.11 1.82
C GLN A 122 12.35 9.72 3.23
N VAL A 123 11.04 9.59 3.43
CA VAL A 123 10.50 9.08 4.70
C VAL A 123 10.91 7.63 4.93
N VAL A 124 10.99 6.84 3.85
CA VAL A 124 11.37 5.43 3.88
C VAL A 124 12.78 5.24 4.47
N GLU A 125 13.69 6.17 4.21
CA GLU A 125 15.07 6.13 4.72
C GLU A 125 15.14 6.13 6.26
N ARG A 126 14.08 6.59 6.94
CA ARG A 126 13.97 6.57 8.41
C ARG A 126 13.60 5.22 8.97
N TYR A 127 13.22 4.27 8.09
CA TYR A 127 12.78 2.92 8.44
C TYR A 127 13.67 1.88 7.75
N PRO A 128 14.98 1.80 8.08
CA PRO A 128 15.94 0.98 7.35
C PRO A 128 15.65 -0.53 7.40
N ASP A 129 14.87 -0.96 8.40
CA ASP A 129 14.48 -2.36 8.56
C ASP A 129 13.20 -2.72 7.79
N ILE A 130 12.59 -1.75 7.09
CA ILE A 130 11.38 -1.95 6.30
C ILE A 130 11.70 -1.95 4.81
N SER A 131 11.34 -3.00 4.11
CA SER A 131 11.38 -3.04 2.66
C SER A 131 10.17 -2.32 2.08
N PHE A 132 10.41 -1.39 1.15
CA PHE A 132 9.34 -0.65 0.50
C PHE A 132 9.17 -1.05 -0.96
N SER A 133 7.91 -1.21 -1.36
CA SER A 133 7.51 -1.37 -2.75
C SER A 133 6.50 -0.29 -3.14
N VAL A 134 6.31 -0.14 -4.42
CA VAL A 134 5.34 0.81 -4.99
C VAL A 134 4.47 0.08 -5.98
N LYS A 135 3.15 0.16 -5.79
CA LYS A 135 2.18 -0.26 -6.79
C LYS A 135 1.68 0.94 -7.56
N MET A 136 2.10 1.07 -8.82
CA MET A 136 1.76 2.20 -9.67
C MET A 136 1.12 1.76 -10.98
N ARG A 137 0.59 2.70 -11.73
CA ARG A 137 0.23 2.59 -13.15
C ARG A 137 1.24 3.37 -13.98
N LEU A 138 1.20 3.23 -15.28
CA LEU A 138 2.14 3.91 -16.20
C LEU A 138 2.03 5.44 -16.13
N GLY A 139 0.83 5.98 -15.88
CA GLY A 139 0.63 7.41 -15.74
C GLY A 139 -0.81 7.75 -15.34
N TYR A 140 -1.03 9.01 -14.97
CA TYR A 140 -2.36 9.57 -14.73
C TYR A 140 -2.98 10.08 -16.03
N GLU A 141 -2.29 10.99 -16.73
CA GLU A 141 -2.70 11.53 -18.03
C GLU A 141 -1.87 10.96 -19.18
N ASN A 142 -0.59 10.70 -18.94
CA ASN A 142 0.36 10.24 -19.94
C ASN A 142 1.18 9.06 -19.40
N ALA A 143 1.23 7.97 -20.16
CA ALA A 143 2.01 6.79 -19.80
C ALA A 143 3.53 7.04 -19.63
N ALA A 144 4.06 8.14 -20.15
CA ALA A 144 5.46 8.50 -19.96
C ALA A 144 5.78 9.01 -18.54
N GLU A 145 4.77 9.38 -17.71
CA GLU A 145 4.98 9.88 -16.36
C GLU A 145 5.72 8.88 -15.47
N CYS A 146 5.52 7.57 -15.68
CA CYS A 146 6.26 6.56 -14.92
C CYS A 146 7.77 6.60 -15.18
N MET A 147 8.21 7.05 -16.35
CA MET A 147 9.63 7.06 -16.71
C MET A 147 10.43 8.11 -15.91
N GLU A 148 9.78 9.14 -15.41
CA GLU A 148 10.41 10.14 -14.54
C GLU A 148 10.53 9.68 -13.07
N LEU A 149 9.79 8.62 -12.72
CA LEU A 149 9.72 8.07 -11.38
C LEU A 149 10.59 6.83 -11.18
N LEU A 150 11.03 6.20 -12.26
CA LEU A 150 11.90 5.03 -12.28
C LEU A 150 13.37 5.40 -12.38
#